data_b1bfbf21458051257cec71cc14015828
#
_entry.id   b1bfbf21458051257cec71cc14015828
#
_cell.length_a   1.000
_cell.length_b   1.000
_cell.length_c   1.000
_cell.angle_alpha   90.00
_cell.angle_beta   90.00
_cell.angle_gamma   90.00
#
_symmetry.space_group_name_H-M   'P 1'
#
loop_
_entity.id
_entity.type
_entity.pdbx_description
1 polymer ?
#
loop_
_entity_poly.entity_id
_entity_poly.type
_entity_poly.pdbx_seq_one_letter_code
_entity_poly.pdbx_strand_id
1 'polypeptide(L)'
;MNVETLVLGFLDTNCYILTKNDKCIVIDPAAEYKKISSKLKGKELLGILITHNHPDHIGALKDLEKKAKVYDLKEGNHRIGPFHFEVIDTKGHTSDSKTYYFKKDNLMFTGDFLFKETIGRTDLPTGDMREMKKSIENIKKY
;
A
#
# COMPACT_ATOMS: atom_id res chain seq x y z
N MET A 1 0.31 -3.04 16.50
CA MET A 1 -0.02 -3.63 15.17
C MET A 1 1.14 -4.49 14.69
N ASN A 2 0.86 -5.68 14.23
CA ASN A 2 1.87 -6.54 13.62
C ASN A 2 1.92 -6.28 12.11
N VAL A 3 3.14 -6.15 11.56
CA VAL A 3 3.37 -5.97 10.13
C VAL A 3 4.23 -7.11 9.62
N GLU A 4 3.74 -7.83 8.63
CA GLU A 4 4.50 -8.84 7.92
C GLU A 4 4.72 -8.37 6.49
N THR A 5 5.98 -8.39 6.04
CA THR A 5 6.35 -8.01 4.68
C THR A 5 6.67 -9.24 3.88
N LEU A 6 6.00 -9.41 2.74
CA LEU A 6 6.30 -10.45 1.75
C LEU A 6 6.92 -9.78 0.52
N VAL A 7 8.07 -10.26 0.10
CA VAL A 7 8.74 -9.80 -1.14
C VAL A 7 8.33 -10.74 -2.26
N LEU A 8 7.58 -10.25 -3.24
CA LEU A 8 6.86 -11.07 -4.20
C LEU A 8 7.12 -10.66 -5.65
N GLY A 9 7.05 -11.66 -6.54
CA GLY A 9 7.15 -11.46 -7.99
C GLY A 9 8.55 -11.17 -8.49
N PHE A 10 8.65 -10.92 -9.80
CA PHE A 10 9.93 -10.71 -10.49
C PHE A 10 10.63 -9.40 -10.12
N LEU A 11 9.86 -8.41 -9.68
CA LEU A 11 10.40 -7.09 -9.31
C LEU A 11 10.62 -6.95 -7.80
N ASP A 12 10.54 -8.04 -7.04
CA ASP A 12 10.72 -8.03 -5.58
C ASP A 12 9.87 -6.95 -4.90
N THR A 13 8.59 -6.93 -5.24
CA THR A 13 7.64 -5.93 -4.72
C THR A 13 7.18 -6.32 -3.31
N ASN A 14 7.17 -5.33 -2.43
CA ASN A 14 6.70 -5.53 -1.06
C ASN A 14 5.17 -5.57 -1.00
N CYS A 15 4.66 -6.66 -0.43
CA CYS A 15 3.27 -6.81 -0.03
C CYS A 15 3.22 -6.81 1.49
N TYR A 16 2.34 -6.01 2.09
CA TYR A 16 2.26 -5.90 3.54
C TYR A 16 0.96 -6.50 4.06
N ILE A 17 1.08 -7.30 5.12
CA ILE A 17 -0.06 -7.82 5.88
C ILE A 17 -0.02 -7.19 7.26
N LEU A 18 -1.02 -6.36 7.55
CA LEU A 18 -1.17 -5.69 8.82
C LEU A 18 -2.20 -6.41 9.66
N THR A 19 -1.84 -6.78 10.88
CA THR A 19 -2.71 -7.56 11.76
C THR A 19 -2.89 -6.88 13.11
N LYS A 20 -4.14 -6.80 13.56
CA LYS A 20 -4.53 -6.44 14.94
C LYS A 20 -5.47 -7.52 15.45
N ASN A 21 -5.06 -8.24 16.51
CA ASN A 21 -5.77 -9.41 17.01
C ASN A 21 -5.91 -10.46 15.90
N ASP A 22 -7.13 -10.87 15.56
CA ASP A 22 -7.44 -11.83 14.49
C ASP A 22 -7.85 -11.17 13.17
N LYS A 23 -7.78 -9.83 13.07
CA LYS A 23 -8.19 -9.07 11.90
C LYS A 23 -6.99 -8.54 11.14
N CYS A 24 -7.08 -8.53 9.81
CA CYS A 24 -5.99 -8.06 8.98
C CYS A 24 -6.47 -7.25 7.78
N ILE A 25 -5.56 -6.47 7.21
CA ILE A 25 -5.66 -5.82 5.91
C ILE A 25 -4.39 -6.12 5.12
N VAL A 26 -4.51 -6.11 3.79
CA VAL A 26 -3.38 -6.31 2.89
C VAL A 26 -3.14 -5.03 2.10
N ILE A 27 -1.88 -4.62 1.99
CA ILE A 27 -1.44 -3.51 1.15
C ILE A 27 -0.59 -4.06 0.01
N ASP A 28 -0.94 -3.73 -1.22
CA ASP A 28 -0.27 -4.12 -2.46
C ASP A 28 -0.10 -5.66 -2.60
N PRO A 29 -1.17 -6.37 -2.92
CA PRO A 29 -1.10 -7.81 -3.21
C PRO A 29 -0.37 -8.06 -4.53
N ALA A 30 0.94 -8.01 -4.47
CA ALA A 30 1.86 -7.87 -5.60
C ALA A 30 1.84 -9.06 -6.56
N ALA A 31 1.92 -10.28 -6.04
CA ALA A 31 2.01 -11.51 -6.82
C ALA A 31 1.85 -12.72 -5.89
N GLU A 32 1.96 -13.93 -6.46
CA GLU A 32 2.07 -15.17 -5.69
C GLU A 32 0.97 -15.34 -4.64
N TYR A 33 -0.27 -15.27 -5.10
CA TYR A 33 -1.48 -15.33 -4.26
C TYR A 33 -1.43 -16.42 -3.17
N LYS A 34 -0.90 -17.61 -3.47
CA LYS A 34 -0.82 -18.71 -2.50
C LYS A 34 0.01 -18.35 -1.27
N LYS A 35 1.10 -17.60 -1.46
CA LYS A 35 1.94 -17.12 -0.35
C LYS A 35 1.19 -16.13 0.51
N ILE A 36 0.48 -15.18 -0.09
CA ILE A 36 -0.37 -14.24 0.64
C ILE A 36 -1.45 -15.00 1.40
N SER A 37 -2.19 -15.86 0.71
CA SER A 37 -3.28 -16.63 1.29
C SER A 37 -2.83 -17.49 2.48
N SER A 38 -1.64 -18.09 2.42
CA SER A 38 -1.11 -18.90 3.52
C SER A 38 -0.89 -18.09 4.80
N LYS A 39 -0.55 -16.80 4.66
CA LYS A 39 -0.34 -15.88 5.79
C LYS A 39 -1.64 -15.33 6.38
N LEU A 40 -2.74 -15.50 5.68
CA LEU A 40 -4.06 -15.04 6.14
C LEU A 40 -4.83 -16.10 6.95
N LYS A 41 -4.32 -17.33 7.05
CA LYS A 41 -4.98 -18.40 7.81
C LYS A 41 -5.20 -18.01 9.25
N GLY A 42 -6.44 -18.24 9.74
CA GLY A 42 -6.83 -17.90 11.10
C GLY A 42 -7.10 -16.42 11.33
N LYS A 43 -7.08 -15.61 10.28
CA LYS A 43 -7.32 -14.17 10.33
C LYS A 43 -8.54 -13.80 9.48
N GLU A 44 -9.25 -12.76 9.91
CA GLU A 44 -10.33 -12.17 9.13
C GLU A 44 -9.76 -11.03 8.27
N LEU A 45 -9.77 -11.22 6.95
CA LEU A 45 -9.35 -10.19 6.01
C LEU A 45 -10.46 -9.17 5.85
N LEU A 46 -10.24 -7.93 6.32
CA LEU A 46 -11.22 -6.84 6.30
C LEU A 46 -11.17 -5.99 5.04
N GLY A 47 -10.04 -5.92 4.39
CA GLY A 47 -9.89 -5.07 3.21
C GLY A 47 -8.52 -5.12 2.59
N ILE A 48 -8.46 -4.53 1.40
CA ILE A 48 -7.25 -4.43 0.58
C ILE A 48 -7.03 -2.97 0.24
N LEU A 49 -5.79 -2.51 0.41
CA LEU A 49 -5.34 -1.17 0.03
C LEU A 49 -4.29 -1.26 -1.08
N ILE A 50 -4.35 -0.34 -2.02
CA ILE A 50 -3.42 -0.27 -3.14
C ILE A 50 -2.72 1.09 -3.11
N THR A 51 -1.40 1.11 -3.14
CA THR A 51 -0.64 2.37 -3.20
C THR A 51 -0.73 2.99 -4.59
N HIS A 52 -0.64 2.19 -5.63
CA HIS A 52 -0.81 2.60 -7.03
C HIS A 52 -1.02 1.35 -7.91
N ASN A 53 -1.53 1.56 -9.13
CA ASN A 53 -1.97 0.46 -10.00
C ASN A 53 -0.92 -0.07 -10.98
N HIS A 54 0.38 0.05 -10.70
CA HIS A 54 1.36 -0.65 -11.50
C HIS A 54 1.20 -2.17 -11.37
N PRO A 55 1.37 -2.94 -12.48
CA PRO A 55 1.08 -4.38 -12.49
C PRO A 55 1.77 -5.20 -11.41
N ASP A 56 2.98 -4.82 -11.01
CA ASP A 56 3.75 -5.53 -9.99
C ASP A 56 3.21 -5.33 -8.56
N HIS A 57 2.33 -4.34 -8.34
CA HIS A 57 1.67 -4.10 -7.05
C HIS A 57 0.29 -4.74 -6.95
N ILE A 58 -0.28 -5.20 -8.06
CA ILE A 58 -1.64 -5.72 -8.12
C ILE A 58 -1.74 -7.11 -8.75
N GLY A 59 -0.63 -7.83 -8.89
CA GLY A 59 -0.61 -9.12 -9.59
C GLY A 59 -1.50 -10.20 -8.97
N ALA A 60 -1.72 -10.17 -7.65
CA ALA A 60 -2.61 -11.11 -6.95
C ALA A 60 -3.95 -10.48 -6.55
N LEU A 61 -4.22 -9.24 -6.96
CA LEU A 61 -5.44 -8.52 -6.56
C LEU A 61 -6.71 -9.24 -7.02
N LYS A 62 -6.73 -9.74 -8.25
CA LYS A 62 -7.90 -10.40 -8.83
C LYS A 62 -8.36 -11.62 -8.03
N ASP A 63 -7.42 -12.38 -7.47
CA ASP A 63 -7.74 -13.51 -6.62
C ASP A 63 -8.14 -13.05 -5.21
N LEU A 64 -7.41 -12.08 -4.65
CA LEU A 64 -7.63 -11.63 -3.29
C LEU A 64 -8.94 -10.83 -3.13
N GLU A 65 -9.36 -10.07 -4.14
CA GLU A 65 -10.61 -9.29 -4.09
C GLU A 65 -11.88 -10.15 -4.00
N LYS A 66 -11.77 -11.44 -4.28
CA LYS A 66 -12.87 -12.39 -4.05
C LYS A 66 -13.13 -12.61 -2.56
N LYS A 67 -12.17 -12.30 -1.70
CA LYS A 67 -12.22 -12.53 -0.25
C LYS A 67 -12.52 -11.28 0.56
N ALA A 68 -12.19 -10.10 0.05
CA ALA A 68 -12.39 -8.84 0.75
C ALA A 68 -12.47 -7.67 -0.23
N LYS A 69 -13.05 -6.58 0.25
CA LYS A 69 -13.23 -5.36 -0.53
C LYS A 69 -11.90 -4.65 -0.77
N VAL A 70 -11.69 -4.17 -2.00
CA VAL A 70 -10.65 -3.21 -2.33
C VAL A 70 -11.18 -1.81 -2.03
N TYR A 71 -10.47 -1.07 -1.16
CA TYR A 71 -10.87 0.28 -0.78
C TYR A 71 -10.14 1.31 -1.63
N ASP A 72 -10.89 2.03 -2.46
CA ASP A 72 -10.41 3.20 -3.19
C ASP A 72 -10.76 4.45 -2.38
N LEU A 73 -9.81 4.92 -1.59
CA LEU A 73 -10.01 5.97 -0.60
C LEU A 73 -9.38 7.29 -1.05
N LYS A 74 -10.07 8.38 -0.79
CA LYS A 74 -9.56 9.74 -1.02
C LYS A 74 -8.69 10.18 0.14
N GLU A 75 -7.87 11.21 -0.10
CA GLU A 75 -7.06 11.86 0.92
C GLU A 75 -7.86 12.19 2.17
N GLY A 76 -7.27 11.96 3.35
CA GLY A 76 -7.90 12.17 4.64
C GLY A 76 -7.87 10.96 5.57
N ASN A 77 -8.56 11.07 6.70
CA ASN A 77 -8.60 10.05 7.73
C ASN A 77 -9.64 8.97 7.42
N HIS A 78 -9.26 7.72 7.60
CA HIS A 78 -10.09 6.54 7.33
C HIS A 78 -9.97 5.49 8.43
N ARG A 79 -10.94 4.57 8.40
CA ARG A 79 -10.98 3.43 9.32
C ARG A 79 -11.50 2.18 8.63
N ILE A 80 -10.79 1.06 8.82
CA ILE A 80 -11.24 -0.28 8.43
C ILE A 80 -11.13 -1.16 9.68
N GLY A 81 -12.25 -1.51 10.30
CA GLY A 81 -12.25 -2.26 11.56
C GLY A 81 -11.39 -1.56 12.62
N PRO A 82 -10.39 -2.26 13.20
CA PRO A 82 -9.49 -1.68 14.20
C PRO A 82 -8.36 -0.83 13.61
N PHE A 83 -8.27 -0.73 12.28
CA PHE A 83 -7.21 0.00 11.58
C PHE A 83 -7.63 1.44 11.33
N HIS A 84 -6.90 2.40 11.94
CA HIS A 84 -7.08 3.83 11.73
C HIS A 84 -5.85 4.37 11.01
N PHE A 85 -6.06 5.07 9.91
CA PHE A 85 -4.96 5.58 9.09
C PHE A 85 -5.37 6.83 8.32
N GLU A 86 -4.39 7.58 7.86
CA GLU A 86 -4.57 8.70 6.96
C GLU A 86 -4.10 8.31 5.56
N VAL A 87 -4.88 8.66 4.55
CA VAL A 87 -4.48 8.55 3.14
C VAL A 87 -3.91 9.89 2.73
N ILE A 88 -2.69 9.88 2.20
CA ILE A 88 -1.98 11.04 1.72
C ILE A 88 -1.74 10.85 0.22
N ASP A 89 -2.21 11.78 -0.61
CA ASP A 89 -1.89 11.76 -2.03
C ASP A 89 -0.42 12.08 -2.23
N THR A 90 0.32 11.12 -2.79
CA THR A 90 1.77 11.24 -3.03
C THR A 90 2.08 10.98 -4.49
N LYS A 91 1.49 11.81 -5.35
CA LYS A 91 1.66 11.74 -6.80
C LYS A 91 3.09 12.02 -7.22
N GLY A 92 3.50 11.43 -8.33
CA GLY A 92 4.83 11.65 -8.91
C GLY A 92 5.37 10.40 -9.60
N HIS A 93 5.42 9.29 -8.89
CA HIS A 93 5.72 7.99 -9.51
C HIS A 93 4.57 7.59 -10.46
N THR A 94 3.34 7.74 -9.99
CA THR A 94 2.12 7.68 -10.81
C THR A 94 1.14 8.76 -10.37
N SER A 95 0.10 9.01 -11.19
CA SER A 95 -0.95 9.98 -10.85
C SER A 95 -1.90 9.51 -9.75
N ASP A 96 -1.95 8.20 -9.48
CA ASP A 96 -2.80 7.59 -8.45
C ASP A 96 -2.05 7.18 -7.17
N SER A 97 -0.75 7.51 -7.08
CA SER A 97 0.08 7.12 -5.93
C SER A 97 -0.43 7.70 -4.62
N LYS A 98 -0.56 6.81 -3.63
CA LYS A 98 -1.02 7.13 -2.27
C LYS A 98 -0.08 6.55 -1.24
N THR A 99 0.06 7.26 -0.13
CA THR A 99 0.73 6.78 1.08
C THR A 99 -0.31 6.53 2.16
N TYR A 100 -0.20 5.43 2.86
CA TYR A 100 -1.05 5.09 4.01
C TYR A 100 -0.26 5.31 5.29
N TYR A 101 -0.71 6.26 6.12
CA TYR A 101 -0.03 6.63 7.36
C TYR A 101 -0.79 6.16 8.59
N PHE A 102 -0.21 5.25 9.32
CA PHE A 102 -0.73 4.71 10.59
C PHE A 102 -0.07 5.45 11.74
N LYS A 103 -0.61 6.60 12.07
CA LYS A 103 -0.03 7.55 13.03
C LYS A 103 0.27 6.94 14.39
N LYS A 104 -0.65 6.13 14.92
CA LYS A 104 -0.48 5.49 16.23
C LYS A 104 0.68 4.49 16.28
N ASP A 105 0.98 3.89 15.17
CA ASP A 105 2.06 2.91 15.02
C ASP A 105 3.34 3.54 14.46
N ASN A 106 3.29 4.82 14.07
CA ASN A 106 4.38 5.57 13.44
C ASN A 106 4.91 4.87 12.18
N LEU A 107 4.01 4.41 11.32
CA LEU A 107 4.34 3.66 10.11
C LEU A 107 3.70 4.29 8.88
N MET A 108 4.47 4.36 7.81
CA MET A 108 3.99 4.77 6.47
C MET A 108 4.24 3.67 5.45
N PHE A 109 3.26 3.43 4.60
CA PHE A 109 3.37 2.54 3.44
C PHE A 109 3.30 3.40 2.18
N THR A 110 4.44 3.59 1.55
CA THR A 110 4.64 4.62 0.52
C THR A 110 4.62 4.09 -0.91
N GLY A 111 4.50 2.77 -1.09
CA GLY A 111 4.64 2.17 -2.42
C GLY A 111 5.96 2.57 -3.05
N ASP A 112 5.91 2.96 -4.32
CA ASP A 112 7.09 3.40 -5.07
C ASP A 112 7.31 4.92 -5.05
N PHE A 113 6.64 5.63 -4.13
CA PHE A 113 6.90 7.05 -3.90
C PHE A 113 8.26 7.30 -3.23
N LEU A 114 8.51 6.64 -2.09
CA LEU A 114 9.77 6.75 -1.35
C LEU A 114 10.37 5.39 -1.08
N PHE A 115 11.68 5.30 -1.23
CA PHE A 115 12.52 4.19 -0.80
C PHE A 115 13.51 4.65 0.26
N LYS A 116 14.26 3.72 0.85
CA LYS A 116 15.18 4.02 1.96
C LYS A 116 16.13 5.20 1.70
N GLU A 117 16.64 5.33 0.49
CA GLU A 117 17.66 6.34 0.15
C GLU A 117 17.38 7.08 -1.15
N THR A 118 16.19 6.87 -1.72
CA THR A 118 15.83 7.45 -3.01
C THR A 118 14.32 7.59 -3.15
N ILE A 119 13.90 8.12 -4.28
CA ILE A 119 12.51 8.28 -4.67
C ILE A 119 12.18 7.37 -5.85
N GLY A 120 10.89 7.09 -6.08
CA GLY A 120 10.43 6.38 -7.25
C GLY A 120 10.72 7.15 -8.54
N ARG A 121 10.89 6.41 -9.63
CA ARG A 121 11.06 7.01 -10.97
C ARG A 121 9.78 7.74 -11.39
N THR A 122 9.95 8.76 -12.23
CA THR A 122 8.85 9.61 -12.70
C THR A 122 8.70 9.62 -14.22
N ASP A 123 9.41 8.73 -14.93
CA ASP A 123 9.52 8.70 -16.39
C ASP A 123 8.61 7.66 -17.07
N LEU A 124 7.80 6.93 -16.29
CA LEU A 124 6.78 6.03 -16.82
C LEU A 124 5.45 6.76 -17.07
N PRO A 125 4.50 6.16 -17.81
CA PRO A 125 3.19 6.80 -18.02
C PRO A 125 2.55 7.24 -16.71
N THR A 126 1.98 8.44 -16.68
CA THR A 126 1.43 9.16 -15.53
C THR A 126 2.47 9.64 -14.50
N GLY A 127 3.76 9.35 -14.68
CA GLY A 127 4.83 9.90 -13.85
C GLY A 127 5.01 11.39 -14.10
N ASP A 128 5.36 12.14 -13.05
CA ASP A 128 5.54 13.59 -13.11
C ASP A 128 6.49 14.07 -12.00
N MET A 129 7.63 14.61 -12.40
CA MET A 129 8.63 15.10 -11.44
C MET A 129 8.14 16.33 -10.67
N ARG A 130 7.28 17.17 -11.25
CA ARG A 130 6.71 18.33 -10.54
C ARG A 130 5.79 17.87 -9.40
N GLU A 131 4.96 16.88 -9.68
CA GLU A 131 4.10 16.26 -8.66
C GLU A 131 4.95 15.55 -7.60
N MET A 132 6.02 14.87 -7.99
CA MET A 132 6.95 14.23 -7.06
C MET A 132 7.55 15.25 -6.07
N LYS A 133 8.02 16.39 -6.57
CA LYS A 133 8.59 17.45 -5.71
C LYS A 133 7.56 17.99 -4.73
N LYS A 134 6.33 18.21 -5.16
CA LYS A 134 5.23 18.67 -4.28
C LYS A 134 4.93 17.63 -3.21
N SER A 135 4.88 16.36 -3.57
CA SER A 135 4.62 15.25 -2.65
C SER A 135 5.72 15.11 -1.61
N ILE A 136 6.99 15.26 -2.00
CA ILE A 136 8.13 15.24 -1.09
C ILE A 136 8.04 16.38 -0.07
N GLU A 137 7.72 17.60 -0.51
CA GLU A 137 7.56 18.74 0.41
C GLU A 137 6.37 18.52 1.36
N ASN A 138 5.26 17.97 0.86
CA ASN A 138 4.08 17.72 1.68
C ASN A 138 4.33 16.63 2.74
N ILE A 139 5.02 15.55 2.39
CA ILE A 139 5.24 14.44 3.33
C ILE A 139 6.13 14.81 4.52
N LYS A 140 6.92 15.86 4.40
CA LYS A 140 7.77 16.36 5.50
C LYS A 140 6.97 16.88 6.70
N LYS A 141 5.68 17.08 6.54
CA LYS A 141 4.78 17.55 7.63
C LYS A 141 4.37 16.44 8.60
N TYR A 142 4.64 15.17 8.26
CA TYR A 142 4.20 13.99 8.99
C TYR A 142 5.27 13.34 9.85
#